data_3f3bf60198970fcd95a0c7a1cf398c14
#
_entry.id   3f3bf60198970fcd95a0c7a1cf398c14
#
_cell.length_a   1.000
_cell.length_b   1.000
_cell.length_c   1.000
_cell.angle_alpha   90.00
_cell.angle_beta   90.00
_cell.angle_gamma   90.00
#
_symmetry.space_group_name_H-M   'P 1'
#
loop_
_entity.id
_entity.type
_entity.pdbx_description
1 polymer ?
#
loop_
_entity_poly.entity_id
_entity_poly.type
_entity_poly.pdbx_seq_one_letter_code
_entity_poly.pdbx_strand_id
1 'polypeptide(L)'
;RVLFRSKFEDEDWARLSTGIGHLTGRNIWMVDATDLTLEQIQQTATSHQIAHPETALVVIDYLLLIKIQSTARYDLAVGELSKGLKRLAKTNRTPVLALSQLSRGVESRPNKRPMNSDLKNSGEIEADADIIMMLYRDEVYNPESPAKGIAEINITKQRNGVLGTVYRRFYNGHFLPIDQEEAKSKSAPQQKSQPRRYAKA
;
A
#
# COMPACT_ATOMS: atom_id res chain seq x y z
N ARG A 1 19.02 -11.12 8.43
CA ARG A 1 18.60 -12.54 8.60
C ARG A 1 18.22 -12.71 10.06
N VAL A 2 16.98 -12.42 10.40
CA VAL A 2 16.42 -12.68 11.74
C VAL A 2 16.19 -14.18 11.79
N LEU A 3 17.07 -14.90 12.49
CA LEU A 3 16.86 -16.30 12.81
C LEU A 3 15.79 -16.35 13.92
N PHE A 4 14.56 -16.64 13.58
CA PHE A 4 13.57 -17.06 14.54
C PHE A 4 14.02 -18.39 15.15
N ARG A 5 14.75 -18.33 16.25
CA ARG A 5 15.08 -19.47 17.12
C ARG A 5 14.24 -19.41 18.39
N SER A 6 12.97 -19.10 18.29
CA SER A 6 12.05 -19.35 19.39
C SER A 6 11.54 -20.78 19.26
N LYS A 7 11.72 -21.57 20.28
CA LYS A 7 10.99 -22.84 20.43
C LYS A 7 9.53 -22.43 20.56
N PHE A 8 8.68 -22.96 19.68
CA PHE A 8 7.23 -22.82 19.81
C PHE A 8 6.82 -23.53 21.11
N GLU A 9 6.13 -22.80 21.96
CA GLU A 9 5.44 -23.36 23.12
C GLU A 9 4.05 -23.90 22.70
N ASP A 10 3.44 -24.73 23.54
CA ASP A 10 2.13 -25.32 23.22
C ASP A 10 1.06 -24.26 22.94
N GLU A 11 1.16 -23.11 23.61
CA GLU A 11 0.26 -21.97 23.39
C GLU A 11 0.46 -21.34 21.99
N ASP A 12 1.69 -21.28 21.50
CA ASP A 12 1.99 -20.76 20.16
C ASP A 12 1.42 -21.70 19.08
N TRP A 13 1.51 -23.00 19.28
CA TRP A 13 0.90 -23.99 18.41
C TRP A 13 -0.63 -23.89 18.38
N ALA A 14 -1.25 -23.68 19.53
CA ALA A 14 -2.71 -23.49 19.61
C ALA A 14 -3.14 -22.21 18.86
N ARG A 15 -2.41 -21.10 19.03
CA ARG A 15 -2.65 -19.83 18.32
C ARG A 15 -2.45 -19.98 16.81
N LEU A 16 -1.39 -20.67 16.39
CA LEU A 16 -1.11 -20.94 14.98
C LEU A 16 -2.22 -21.79 14.35
N SER A 17 -2.63 -22.88 15.01
CA SER A 17 -3.70 -23.77 14.54
C SER A 17 -5.03 -23.02 14.40
N THR A 18 -5.35 -22.16 15.37
CA THR A 18 -6.54 -21.28 15.32
C THR A 18 -6.45 -20.31 14.15
N GLY A 19 -5.27 -19.67 13.96
CA GLY A 19 -5.03 -18.75 12.83
C GLY A 19 -5.18 -19.44 11.48
N ILE A 20 -4.62 -20.64 11.31
CA ILE A 20 -4.76 -21.46 10.10
C ILE A 20 -6.24 -21.81 9.88
N GLY A 21 -6.97 -22.23 10.92
CA GLY A 21 -8.40 -22.52 10.83
C GLY A 21 -9.22 -21.32 10.34
N HIS A 22 -8.90 -20.13 10.80
CA HIS A 22 -9.53 -18.89 10.31
C HIS A 22 -9.22 -18.59 8.85
N LEU A 23 -8.02 -18.90 8.36
CA LEU A 23 -7.63 -18.68 6.96
C LEU A 23 -8.24 -19.72 6.02
N THR A 24 -8.25 -20.99 6.44
CA THR A 24 -8.75 -22.11 5.61
C THR A 24 -10.23 -21.97 5.24
N GLY A 25 -11.02 -21.27 6.06
CA GLY A 25 -12.43 -20.99 5.78
C GLY A 25 -12.68 -19.71 4.95
N ARG A 26 -11.64 -19.03 4.46
CA ARG A 26 -11.77 -17.80 3.67
C ARG A 26 -11.57 -18.08 2.18
N ASN A 27 -12.36 -17.38 1.35
CA ASN A 27 -12.20 -17.42 -0.09
C ASN A 27 -10.98 -16.56 -0.51
N ILE A 28 -9.77 -17.05 -0.20
CA ILE A 28 -8.49 -16.42 -0.55
C ILE A 28 -7.69 -17.42 -1.38
N TRP A 29 -7.37 -17.03 -2.60
CA TRP A 29 -6.49 -17.78 -3.49
C TRP A 29 -5.17 -17.04 -3.65
N MET A 30 -4.08 -17.76 -3.54
CA MET A 30 -2.74 -17.20 -3.70
C MET A 30 -2.04 -17.86 -4.89
N VAL A 31 -1.49 -17.03 -5.76
CA VAL A 31 -0.64 -17.45 -6.87
C VAL A 31 0.79 -17.10 -6.49
N ASP A 32 1.54 -18.07 -5.99
CA ASP A 32 2.96 -17.92 -5.65
C ASP A 32 3.80 -18.27 -6.89
N ALA A 33 3.91 -17.29 -7.78
CA ALA A 33 4.69 -17.42 -9.01
C ALA A 33 5.59 -16.19 -9.17
N THR A 34 6.86 -16.46 -9.48
CA THR A 34 7.85 -15.42 -9.80
C THR A 34 7.86 -15.15 -11.30
N ASP A 35 8.28 -13.93 -11.68
CA ASP A 35 8.53 -13.55 -13.07
C ASP A 35 7.31 -13.63 -14.02
N LEU A 36 6.10 -13.44 -13.50
CA LEU A 36 4.91 -13.39 -14.34
C LEU A 36 4.93 -12.14 -15.23
N THR A 37 4.60 -12.33 -16.51
CA THR A 37 4.32 -11.21 -17.42
C THR A 37 2.90 -10.68 -17.20
N LEU A 38 2.63 -9.47 -17.70
CA LEU A 38 1.30 -8.87 -17.66
C LEU A 38 0.24 -9.79 -18.27
N GLU A 39 0.55 -10.41 -19.42
CA GLU A 39 -0.35 -11.31 -20.12
C GLU A 39 -0.68 -12.55 -19.29
N GLN A 40 0.32 -13.13 -18.63
CA GLN A 40 0.12 -14.27 -17.74
C GLN A 40 -0.76 -13.92 -16.54
N ILE A 41 -0.54 -12.73 -15.94
CA ILE A 41 -1.40 -12.22 -14.85
C ILE A 41 -2.84 -12.04 -15.33
N GLN A 42 -3.03 -11.42 -16.51
CA GLN A 42 -4.36 -11.22 -17.07
C GLN A 42 -5.07 -12.56 -17.37
N GLN A 43 -4.35 -13.51 -17.96
CA GLN A 43 -4.89 -14.84 -18.25
C GLN A 43 -5.26 -15.60 -16.96
N THR A 44 -4.37 -15.60 -15.98
CA THR A 44 -4.61 -16.27 -14.69
C THR A 44 -5.81 -15.68 -13.97
N ALA A 45 -5.87 -14.34 -13.84
CA ALA A 45 -6.97 -13.66 -13.18
C ALA A 45 -8.31 -13.85 -13.91
N THR A 46 -8.29 -13.84 -15.25
CA THR A 46 -9.53 -14.05 -16.04
C THR A 46 -10.00 -15.50 -15.94
N SER A 47 -9.11 -16.48 -16.04
CA SER A 47 -9.46 -17.89 -15.86
C SER A 47 -9.99 -18.17 -14.46
N HIS A 48 -9.38 -17.55 -13.44
CA HIS A 48 -9.87 -17.64 -12.08
C HIS A 48 -11.26 -17.03 -11.92
N GLN A 49 -11.49 -15.83 -12.49
CA GLN A 49 -12.81 -15.16 -12.46
C GLN A 49 -13.91 -15.97 -13.12
N ILE A 50 -13.61 -16.73 -14.18
CA ILE A 50 -14.56 -17.63 -14.84
C ILE A 50 -14.94 -18.78 -13.90
N ALA A 51 -13.95 -19.37 -13.21
CA ALA A 51 -14.17 -20.47 -12.27
C ALA A 51 -14.80 -20.01 -10.94
N HIS A 52 -14.54 -18.77 -10.54
CA HIS A 52 -14.93 -18.16 -9.27
C HIS A 52 -15.55 -16.76 -9.52
N PRO A 53 -16.78 -16.70 -10.06
CA PRO A 53 -17.42 -15.42 -10.39
C PRO A 53 -17.68 -14.51 -9.18
N GLU A 54 -17.63 -15.05 -7.98
CA GLU A 54 -17.72 -14.34 -6.70
C GLU A 54 -16.45 -13.55 -6.32
N THR A 55 -15.37 -13.65 -7.12
CA THR A 55 -14.11 -12.94 -6.85
C THR A 55 -14.33 -11.43 -6.77
N ALA A 56 -14.14 -10.87 -5.59
CA ALA A 56 -14.43 -9.47 -5.28
C ALA A 56 -13.22 -8.53 -5.47
N LEU A 57 -11.99 -9.06 -5.48
CA LEU A 57 -10.76 -8.28 -5.56
C LEU A 57 -9.61 -9.11 -6.10
N VAL A 58 -8.80 -8.50 -6.97
CA VAL A 58 -7.50 -9.01 -7.39
C VAL A 58 -6.40 -8.15 -6.77
N VAL A 59 -5.43 -8.77 -6.08
CA VAL A 59 -4.31 -8.06 -5.45
C VAL A 59 -3.01 -8.45 -6.14
N ILE A 60 -2.17 -7.46 -6.44
CA ILE A 60 -0.84 -7.65 -7.02
C ILE A 60 0.20 -7.07 -6.08
N ASP A 61 1.03 -7.92 -5.49
CA ASP A 61 2.09 -7.58 -4.57
C ASP A 61 3.44 -8.00 -5.17
N TYR A 62 4.17 -7.11 -5.80
CA TYR A 62 3.92 -5.72 -6.17
C TYR A 62 4.34 -5.46 -7.63
N LEU A 63 4.03 -4.27 -8.18
CA LEU A 63 4.19 -3.95 -9.61
C LEU A 63 5.59 -4.19 -10.16
N LEU A 64 6.66 -3.96 -9.38
CA LEU A 64 8.03 -4.10 -9.84
C LEU A 64 8.49 -5.56 -9.98
N LEU A 65 7.73 -6.54 -9.49
CA LEU A 65 8.00 -7.96 -9.69
C LEU A 65 7.44 -8.48 -11.03
N ILE A 66 6.60 -7.71 -11.69
CA ILE A 66 6.05 -8.12 -12.99
C ILE A 66 7.17 -8.06 -14.02
N LYS A 67 7.38 -9.17 -14.73
CA LYS A 67 8.40 -9.28 -15.74
C LYS A 67 8.09 -8.40 -16.95
N ILE A 68 9.01 -7.47 -17.22
CA ILE A 68 8.95 -6.58 -18.38
C ILE A 68 9.68 -7.28 -19.53
N GLN A 69 8.98 -7.57 -20.63
CA GLN A 69 9.57 -8.25 -21.80
C GLN A 69 10.34 -7.31 -22.73
N SER A 70 10.18 -6.00 -22.55
CA SER A 70 10.74 -5.00 -23.47
C SER A 70 12.10 -4.48 -22.97
N THR A 71 13.04 -4.32 -23.89
CA THR A 71 14.25 -3.50 -23.72
C THR A 71 13.95 -2.00 -23.79
N ALA A 72 12.69 -1.61 -23.94
CA ALA A 72 12.22 -0.24 -23.92
C ALA A 72 12.52 0.45 -22.58
N ARG A 73 12.47 1.77 -22.60
CA ARG A 73 12.59 2.58 -21.39
C ARG A 73 11.62 2.07 -20.31
N TYR A 74 12.15 1.94 -19.12
CA TYR A 74 11.42 1.36 -17.97
C TYR A 74 10.13 2.14 -17.63
N ASP A 75 10.11 3.45 -17.81
CA ASP A 75 8.95 4.32 -17.63
C ASP A 75 7.77 3.95 -18.57
N LEU A 76 8.09 3.67 -19.85
CA LEU A 76 7.10 3.22 -20.82
C LEU A 76 6.51 1.86 -20.44
N ALA A 77 7.36 0.95 -19.98
CA ALA A 77 6.93 -0.38 -19.56
C ALA A 77 6.00 -0.34 -18.34
N VAL A 78 6.27 0.53 -17.37
CA VAL A 78 5.36 0.75 -16.22
C VAL A 78 4.02 1.33 -16.69
N GLY A 79 4.02 2.22 -17.68
CA GLY A 79 2.80 2.72 -18.30
C GLY A 79 1.96 1.61 -18.96
N GLU A 80 2.61 0.70 -19.69
CA GLU A 80 1.96 -0.47 -20.29
C GLU A 80 1.34 -1.38 -19.21
N LEU A 81 2.07 -1.64 -18.11
CA LEU A 81 1.56 -2.40 -16.97
C LEU A 81 0.31 -1.74 -16.38
N SER A 82 0.36 -0.44 -16.11
CA SER A 82 -0.76 0.31 -15.53
C SER A 82 -2.01 0.23 -16.42
N LYS A 83 -1.87 0.49 -17.71
CA LYS A 83 -2.95 0.37 -18.69
C LYS A 83 -3.49 -1.06 -18.79
N GLY A 84 -2.60 -2.05 -18.75
CA GLY A 84 -2.98 -3.46 -18.79
C GLY A 84 -3.80 -3.90 -17.58
N LEU A 85 -3.40 -3.48 -16.38
CA LEU A 85 -4.14 -3.74 -15.15
C LEU A 85 -5.50 -3.02 -15.12
N LYS A 86 -5.55 -1.80 -15.65
CA LYS A 86 -6.83 -1.09 -15.83
C LYS A 86 -7.76 -1.83 -16.78
N ARG A 87 -7.25 -2.39 -17.89
CA ARG A 87 -8.04 -3.22 -18.79
C ARG A 87 -8.54 -4.48 -18.09
N LEU A 88 -7.67 -5.16 -17.34
CA LEU A 88 -8.04 -6.36 -16.56
C LEU A 88 -9.22 -6.06 -15.64
N ALA A 89 -9.14 -4.98 -14.85
CA ALA A 89 -10.21 -4.57 -13.94
C ALA A 89 -11.54 -4.35 -14.67
N LYS A 90 -11.51 -3.70 -15.85
CA LYS A 90 -12.71 -3.45 -16.67
C LYS A 90 -13.28 -4.73 -17.27
N THR A 91 -12.42 -5.58 -17.84
CA THR A 91 -12.83 -6.83 -18.51
C THR A 91 -13.47 -7.79 -17.52
N ASN A 92 -12.84 -7.97 -16.35
CA ASN A 92 -13.34 -8.88 -15.33
C ASN A 92 -14.42 -8.25 -14.43
N ARG A 93 -14.69 -6.94 -14.56
CA ARG A 93 -15.58 -6.19 -13.66
C ARG A 93 -15.22 -6.37 -12.19
N THR A 94 -13.93 -6.53 -11.89
CA THR A 94 -13.39 -6.78 -10.56
C THR A 94 -12.30 -5.75 -10.27
N PRO A 95 -12.33 -5.09 -9.11
CA PRO A 95 -11.26 -4.19 -8.72
C PRO A 95 -9.90 -4.85 -8.71
N VAL A 96 -8.87 -4.14 -9.16
CA VAL A 96 -7.48 -4.54 -9.08
C VAL A 96 -6.75 -3.59 -8.13
N LEU A 97 -6.21 -4.12 -7.04
CA LEU A 97 -5.35 -3.42 -6.09
C LEU A 97 -3.89 -3.77 -6.40
N ALA A 98 -3.13 -2.81 -6.87
CA ALA A 98 -1.70 -2.99 -7.14
C ALA A 98 -0.87 -2.22 -6.12
N LEU A 99 0.07 -2.93 -5.47
CA LEU A 99 1.04 -2.31 -4.58
C LEU A 99 2.20 -1.74 -5.40
N SER A 100 2.65 -0.55 -5.03
CA SER A 100 3.76 0.12 -5.68
C SER A 100 4.76 0.65 -4.67
N GLN A 101 6.03 0.51 -4.97
CA GLN A 101 7.10 1.05 -4.15
C GLN A 101 7.27 2.55 -4.42
N LEU A 102 7.54 3.31 -3.37
CA LEU A 102 7.87 4.72 -3.48
C LEU A 102 9.34 4.94 -3.89
N SER A 103 9.61 6.07 -4.53
CA SER A 103 10.97 6.52 -4.80
C SER A 103 11.67 6.93 -3.49
N ARG A 104 12.99 6.73 -3.41
CA ARG A 104 13.78 7.14 -2.24
C ARG A 104 13.81 8.66 -2.01
N GLY A 105 13.40 9.45 -2.99
CA GLY A 105 13.34 10.91 -2.89
C GLY A 105 12.46 11.41 -1.74
N VAL A 106 11.45 10.61 -1.32
CA VAL A 106 10.61 10.96 -0.16
C VAL A 106 11.42 11.12 1.12
N GLU A 107 12.50 10.35 1.28
CA GLU A 107 13.34 10.36 2.50
C GLU A 107 14.23 11.59 2.60
N SER A 108 14.47 12.31 1.51
CA SER A 108 15.30 13.52 1.50
C SER A 108 14.52 14.80 1.90
N ARG A 109 13.19 14.75 1.91
CA ARG A 109 12.35 15.90 2.22
C ARG A 109 12.15 16.08 3.73
N PRO A 110 11.96 17.31 4.22
CA PRO A 110 11.59 17.56 5.61
C PRO A 110 10.26 16.90 5.98
N ASN A 111 9.24 17.04 5.14
CA ASN A 111 7.97 16.32 5.27
C ASN A 111 8.05 15.02 4.44
N LYS A 112 8.05 13.90 5.14
CA LYS A 112 8.19 12.55 4.54
C LYS A 112 6.86 11.90 4.18
N ARG A 113 5.73 12.63 4.30
CA ARG A 113 4.44 12.14 3.80
C ARG A 113 4.50 11.98 2.28
N PRO A 114 4.17 10.79 1.76
CA PRO A 114 4.27 10.52 0.33
C PRO A 114 3.28 11.37 -0.48
N MET A 115 3.68 11.71 -1.69
CA MET A 115 2.87 12.39 -2.71
C MET A 115 2.84 11.57 -4.00
N ASN A 116 1.92 11.87 -4.93
CA ASN A 116 1.83 11.14 -6.19
C ASN A 116 3.14 11.12 -6.99
N SER A 117 3.90 12.22 -6.96
CA SER A 117 5.23 12.29 -7.59
C SER A 117 6.28 11.33 -7.00
N ASP A 118 6.01 10.74 -5.83
CA ASP A 118 6.91 9.75 -5.22
C ASP A 118 6.65 8.33 -5.72
N LEU A 119 5.54 8.09 -6.40
CA LEU A 119 5.35 6.84 -7.12
C LEU A 119 6.43 6.73 -8.20
N LYS A 120 7.16 5.64 -8.19
CA LYS A 120 8.22 5.41 -9.18
C LYS A 120 7.59 5.33 -10.58
N ASN A 121 8.02 6.21 -11.49
CA ASN A 121 7.46 6.39 -12.84
C ASN A 121 5.97 6.81 -12.84
N SER A 122 5.64 7.81 -12.04
CA SER A 122 4.32 8.17 -11.56
C SER A 122 3.32 8.66 -12.60
N GLY A 123 3.74 9.25 -13.70
CA GLY A 123 2.82 9.93 -14.63
C GLY A 123 1.71 9.03 -15.17
N GLU A 124 2.06 7.84 -15.68
CA GLU A 124 1.10 6.89 -16.24
C GLU A 124 0.26 6.19 -15.14
N ILE A 125 0.91 5.79 -14.04
CA ILE A 125 0.18 5.19 -12.89
C ILE A 125 -0.84 6.19 -12.35
N GLU A 126 -0.43 7.45 -12.19
CA GLU A 126 -1.33 8.50 -11.72
C GLU A 126 -2.46 8.74 -12.72
N ALA A 127 -2.20 8.70 -14.02
CA ALA A 127 -3.23 8.88 -15.04
C ALA A 127 -4.28 7.75 -15.00
N ASP A 128 -3.84 6.50 -14.90
CA ASP A 128 -4.70 5.32 -15.06
C ASP A 128 -5.46 4.94 -13.78
N ALA A 129 -4.86 5.09 -12.60
CA ALA A 129 -5.48 4.71 -11.34
C ALA A 129 -6.76 5.53 -11.06
N ASP A 130 -7.81 4.88 -10.58
CA ASP A 130 -9.02 5.56 -10.11
C ASP A 130 -8.84 6.10 -8.69
N ILE A 131 -8.10 5.36 -7.87
CA ILE A 131 -7.80 5.68 -6.48
C ILE A 131 -6.29 5.49 -6.26
N ILE A 132 -5.66 6.43 -5.56
CA ILE A 132 -4.29 6.30 -5.06
C ILE A 132 -4.33 6.52 -3.56
N MET A 133 -3.79 5.53 -2.83
CA MET A 133 -3.66 5.56 -1.38
C MET A 133 -2.19 5.51 -1.00
N MET A 134 -1.74 6.49 -0.23
CA MET A 134 -0.37 6.58 0.28
C MET A 134 -0.35 6.23 1.75
N LEU A 135 0.53 5.32 2.13
CA LEU A 135 0.69 4.89 3.52
C LEU A 135 1.83 5.66 4.18
N TYR A 136 1.58 6.16 5.40
CA TYR A 136 2.58 6.88 6.18
C TYR A 136 2.45 6.57 7.68
N ARG A 137 3.60 6.47 8.34
CA ARG A 137 3.69 6.37 9.81
C ARG A 137 4.80 7.29 10.28
N ASP A 138 4.42 8.31 11.04
CA ASP A 138 5.38 9.33 11.49
C ASP A 138 6.46 8.78 12.43
N GLU A 139 6.10 7.83 13.28
CA GLU A 139 7.01 7.18 14.24
C GLU A 139 8.22 6.49 13.59
N VAL A 140 8.12 6.12 12.30
CA VAL A 140 9.24 5.51 11.56
C VAL A 140 10.38 6.49 11.34
N TYR A 141 10.05 7.77 11.22
CA TYR A 141 10.99 8.86 10.98
C TYR A 141 11.23 9.73 12.24
N ASN A 142 10.27 9.74 13.14
CA ASN A 142 10.30 10.52 14.38
C ASN A 142 9.86 9.63 15.56
N PRO A 143 10.81 8.98 16.28
CA PRO A 143 10.49 8.11 17.41
C PRO A 143 9.70 8.79 18.54
N GLU A 144 9.83 10.12 18.68
CA GLU A 144 9.15 10.95 19.67
C GLU A 144 7.86 11.58 19.10
N SER A 145 7.33 11.02 18.01
CA SER A 145 6.10 11.53 17.40
C SER A 145 4.91 11.45 18.35
N PRO A 146 4.09 12.51 18.47
CA PRO A 146 2.81 12.43 19.16
C PRO A 146 1.82 11.48 18.47
N ALA A 147 2.06 11.16 17.18
CA ALA A 147 1.30 10.22 16.38
C ALA A 147 1.86 8.78 16.46
N LYS A 148 2.59 8.43 17.51
CA LYS A 148 3.12 7.09 17.69
C LYS A 148 2.00 6.04 17.68
N GLY A 149 2.18 4.96 16.90
CA GLY A 149 1.17 3.92 16.72
C GLY A 149 0.00 4.34 15.82
N ILE A 150 0.10 5.46 15.11
CA ILE A 150 -0.91 5.90 14.14
C ILE A 150 -0.36 5.71 12.72
N ALA A 151 -1.13 5.04 11.90
CA ALA A 151 -0.91 4.94 10.46
C ALA A 151 -1.89 5.86 9.72
N GLU A 152 -1.37 6.64 8.80
CA GLU A 152 -2.13 7.52 7.91
C GLU A 152 -2.31 6.81 6.55
N ILE A 153 -3.54 6.73 6.07
CA ILE A 153 -3.87 6.29 4.73
C ILE A 153 -4.36 7.52 3.98
N ASN A 154 -3.47 8.15 3.23
CA ASN A 154 -3.76 9.37 2.48
C ASN A 154 -4.34 9.01 1.11
N ILE A 155 -5.59 9.36 0.88
CA ILE A 155 -6.25 9.24 -0.42
C ILE A 155 -5.86 10.48 -1.23
N THR A 156 -4.82 10.33 -2.06
CA THR A 156 -4.21 11.43 -2.84
C THR A 156 -4.81 11.57 -4.23
N LYS A 157 -5.53 10.54 -4.68
CA LYS A 157 -6.37 10.57 -5.88
C LYS A 157 -7.63 9.75 -5.66
N GLN A 158 -8.77 10.27 -6.10
CA GLN A 158 -10.05 9.54 -6.15
C GLN A 158 -10.96 10.16 -7.20
N ARG A 159 -11.27 9.39 -8.26
CA ARG A 159 -12.06 9.92 -9.40
C ARG A 159 -13.50 10.25 -9.03
N ASN A 160 -14.12 9.45 -8.17
CA ASN A 160 -15.55 9.53 -7.86
C ASN A 160 -15.82 9.84 -6.38
N GLY A 161 -14.87 10.47 -5.67
CA GLY A 161 -15.01 10.77 -4.26
C GLY A 161 -14.11 11.90 -3.80
N VAL A 162 -14.06 12.12 -2.50
CA VAL A 162 -13.28 13.18 -1.87
C VAL A 162 -11.89 12.69 -1.52
N LEU A 163 -10.90 13.59 -1.59
CA LEU A 163 -9.56 13.36 -1.06
C LEU A 163 -9.57 13.51 0.45
N GLY A 164 -8.65 12.82 1.13
CA GLY A 164 -8.57 12.92 2.58
C GLY A 164 -7.62 11.90 3.18
N THR A 165 -7.57 11.87 4.49
CA THR A 165 -6.76 10.92 5.26
C THR A 165 -7.65 10.10 6.17
N VAL A 166 -7.47 8.79 6.14
CA VAL A 166 -8.06 7.86 7.09
C VAL A 166 -6.96 7.39 8.04
N TYR A 167 -7.24 7.41 9.33
CA TYR A 167 -6.30 7.00 10.35
C TYR A 167 -6.63 5.60 10.86
N ARG A 168 -5.56 4.83 11.15
CA ARG A 168 -5.66 3.51 11.78
C ARG A 168 -4.65 3.42 12.93
N ARG A 169 -4.99 2.73 13.99
CA ARG A 169 -4.01 2.34 14.99
C ARG A 169 -3.15 1.22 14.43
N PHE A 170 -1.84 1.40 14.41
CA PHE A 170 -0.89 0.35 14.02
C PHE A 170 -0.29 -0.28 15.27
N TYR A 171 -0.55 -1.56 15.46
CA TYR A 171 -0.06 -2.29 16.61
C TYR A 171 0.26 -3.74 16.23
N ASN A 172 1.47 -4.20 16.49
CA ASN A 172 1.94 -5.56 16.17
C ASN A 172 1.60 -6.02 14.74
N GLY A 173 1.79 -5.16 13.74
CA GLY A 173 1.49 -5.48 12.34
C GLY A 173 0.01 -5.33 11.93
N HIS A 174 -0.88 -4.99 12.85
CA HIS A 174 -2.31 -4.86 12.59
C HIS A 174 -2.75 -3.40 12.45
N PHE A 175 -3.70 -3.17 11.54
CA PHE A 175 -4.39 -1.89 11.39
C PHE A 175 -5.75 -1.95 12.08
N LEU A 176 -5.85 -1.37 13.26
CA LEU A 176 -7.03 -1.39 14.11
C LEU A 176 -7.83 -0.08 13.99
N PRO A 177 -9.13 -0.09 14.30
CA PRO A 177 -9.91 1.14 14.39
C PRO A 177 -9.31 2.13 15.41
N ILE A 178 -9.46 3.43 15.13
CA ILE A 178 -9.07 4.54 16.00
C ILE A 178 -10.05 5.70 15.80
N ASP A 179 -10.23 6.54 16.81
CA ASP A 179 -10.96 7.79 16.67
C ASP A 179 -10.25 8.71 15.68
N GLN A 180 -10.99 9.19 14.68
CA GLN A 180 -10.41 9.93 13.55
C GLN A 180 -9.99 11.35 13.95
N GLU A 181 -10.74 12.03 14.80
CA GLU A 181 -10.43 13.40 15.21
C GLU A 181 -9.24 13.43 16.17
N GLU A 182 -9.18 12.47 17.11
CA GLU A 182 -8.03 12.31 18.00
C GLU A 182 -6.76 12.01 17.18
N ALA A 183 -6.83 11.04 16.26
CA ALA A 183 -5.70 10.67 15.43
C ALA A 183 -5.23 11.83 14.56
N LYS A 184 -6.15 12.57 13.96
CA LYS A 184 -5.87 13.76 13.15
C LYS A 184 -5.15 14.84 13.96
N SER A 185 -5.62 15.11 15.18
CA SER A 185 -4.99 16.12 16.05
C SER A 185 -3.55 15.76 16.42
N LYS A 186 -3.27 14.47 16.68
CA LYS A 186 -1.92 13.97 16.97
C LYS A 186 -1.00 13.93 15.74
N SER A 187 -1.58 13.73 14.56
CA SER A 187 -0.85 13.64 13.29
C SER A 187 -0.62 15.01 12.62
N ALA A 188 -1.25 16.06 13.13
CA ALA A 188 -1.06 17.41 12.61
C ALA A 188 0.42 17.82 12.71
N PRO A 189 1.00 18.45 11.66
CA PRO A 189 2.37 18.94 11.72
C PRO A 189 2.52 19.90 12.89
N GLN A 190 3.40 19.59 13.83
CA GLN A 190 3.74 20.56 14.88
C GLN A 190 4.38 21.77 14.21
N GLN A 191 3.72 22.91 14.26
CA GLN A 191 4.36 24.18 13.94
C GLN A 191 5.47 24.37 14.96
N LYS A 192 6.73 24.15 14.55
CA LYS A 192 7.88 24.59 15.34
C LYS A 192 7.70 26.10 15.52
N SER A 193 7.36 26.54 16.72
CA SER A 193 7.33 27.95 17.07
C SER A 193 8.69 28.53 16.72
N GLN A 194 8.75 29.39 15.71
CA GLN A 194 9.96 30.14 15.44
C GLN A 194 10.25 30.97 16.68
N PRO A 195 11.48 30.91 17.24
CA PRO A 195 11.84 31.79 18.34
C PRO A 195 11.64 33.22 17.83
N ARG A 196 10.82 34.00 18.56
CA ARG A 196 10.64 35.44 18.30
C ARG A 196 12.03 36.07 18.33
N ARG A 197 12.52 36.50 17.16
CA ARG A 197 13.69 37.36 17.09
C ARG A 197 13.29 38.67 17.76
N TYR A 198 13.72 38.88 19.00
CA TYR A 198 13.65 40.21 19.62
C TYR A 198 14.53 41.12 18.78
N ALA A 199 13.94 42.10 18.12
CA ALA A 199 14.68 43.20 17.52
C ALA A 199 15.41 43.92 18.70
N LYS A 200 16.74 43.92 18.66
CA LYS A 200 17.50 44.80 19.54
C LYS A 200 17.25 46.23 19.08
N ALA A 201 16.72 47.05 20.02
CA ALA A 201 16.65 48.49 19.87
C ALA A 201 18.05 49.10 19.87
#